data_4e16eb5c1f78e64d150d9ff9327e44a7
#
_entry.id   4e16eb5c1f78e64d150d9ff9327e44a7
#
_cell.length_a   1.000
_cell.length_b   1.000
_cell.length_c   1.000
_cell.angle_alpha   90.00
_cell.angle_beta   90.00
_cell.angle_gamma   90.00
#
_symmetry.space_group_name_H-M   'P 1'
#
loop_
_entity.id
_entity.type
_entity.pdbx_description
1 polymer ?
#
loop_
_entity_poly.entity_id
_entity_poly.type
_entity_poly.pdbx_seq_one_letter_code
_entity_poly.pdbx_strand_id
1 'polypeptide(L)'
;MEKKSLAAALSSTDYPGRGIVIGRTADGRHAAAAYFIMGRSENSRNRIFVPVGRGIRTQAYDPARLVDPSLIIYAPVRVLNNMTIVTNGDQTDTIYEGLRQGKTMEQALRTREFEPDAPNYTPRISGLIMRQDGDFTFMMSILKSDDGRGDACVRQTFAYENVLPGTARFIHTYQGNGSPLPSFAGEPEYTDLPGADPAETADLIWKNLNEENRVSLFVRYIDLESGDTEDRIINKNV
;
A
#
# COMPACT_ATOMS: atom_id res chain seq x y z
N MET A 1 -17.85 5.85 10.84
CA MET A 1 -17.68 5.67 9.36
C MET A 1 -18.46 4.43 8.95
N GLU A 2 -19.26 4.51 7.89
CA GLU A 2 -20.02 3.38 7.36
C GLU A 2 -19.08 2.44 6.60
N LYS A 3 -19.28 1.11 6.78
CA LYS A 3 -18.49 0.08 6.08
C LYS A 3 -18.93 -0.01 4.62
N LYS A 4 -18.01 0.18 3.71
CA LYS A 4 -18.22 0.06 2.25
C LYS A 4 -17.82 -1.35 1.76
N SER A 5 -18.29 -1.75 0.59
CA SER A 5 -17.67 -2.86 -0.13
C SER A 5 -16.28 -2.46 -0.64
N LEU A 6 -15.27 -3.31 -0.43
CA LEU A 6 -13.92 -3.08 -0.99
C LEU A 6 -13.97 -2.95 -2.52
N ALA A 7 -14.77 -3.80 -3.18
CA ALA A 7 -14.97 -3.72 -4.63
C ALA A 7 -15.52 -2.34 -5.05
N ALA A 8 -16.52 -1.81 -4.34
CA ALA A 8 -17.09 -0.50 -4.63
C ALA A 8 -16.08 0.64 -4.35
N ALA A 9 -15.30 0.53 -3.28
CA ALA A 9 -14.25 1.52 -2.96
C ALA A 9 -13.17 1.57 -4.06
N LEU A 10 -12.71 0.41 -4.55
CA LEU A 10 -11.71 0.30 -5.62
C LEU A 10 -12.23 0.85 -6.96
N SER A 11 -13.49 0.59 -7.30
CA SER A 11 -14.11 1.05 -8.56
C SER A 11 -14.74 2.44 -8.49
N SER A 12 -14.66 3.11 -7.34
CA SER A 12 -15.22 4.47 -7.15
C SER A 12 -14.54 5.53 -8.02
N THR A 13 -13.33 5.26 -8.50
CA THR A 13 -12.55 6.12 -9.38
C THR A 13 -11.67 5.32 -10.32
N ASP A 14 -11.43 5.84 -11.52
CA ASP A 14 -10.54 5.21 -12.50
C ASP A 14 -9.06 5.22 -12.09
N TYR A 15 -8.68 6.06 -11.12
CA TYR A 15 -7.28 6.24 -10.77
C TYR A 15 -7.05 6.59 -9.29
N PRO A 16 -7.16 5.62 -8.36
CA PRO A 16 -6.70 5.82 -6.98
C PRO A 16 -5.16 5.90 -6.86
N GLY A 17 -4.43 5.60 -7.93
CA GLY A 17 -2.96 5.64 -7.97
C GLY A 17 -2.30 4.41 -7.37
N ARG A 18 -1.76 4.52 -6.17
CA ARG A 18 -1.26 3.40 -5.36
C ARG A 18 -2.20 3.20 -4.18
N GLY A 19 -2.45 1.97 -3.80
CA GLY A 19 -3.34 1.68 -2.69
C GLY A 19 -2.81 0.61 -1.76
N ILE A 20 -3.07 0.77 -0.46
CA ILE A 20 -2.78 -0.20 0.59
C ILE A 20 -4.09 -0.57 1.28
N VAL A 21 -4.36 -1.87 1.38
CA VAL A 21 -5.47 -2.42 2.16
C VAL A 21 -4.87 -3.25 3.29
N ILE A 22 -5.29 -3.00 4.54
CA ILE A 22 -4.89 -3.82 5.70
C ILE A 22 -6.15 -4.16 6.49
N GLY A 23 -6.29 -5.43 6.87
CA GLY A 23 -7.44 -5.90 7.62
C GLY A 23 -7.29 -7.29 8.21
N ARG A 24 -8.41 -7.83 8.69
CA ARG A 24 -8.53 -9.19 9.23
C ARG A 24 -9.46 -10.01 8.35
N THR A 25 -9.06 -11.23 8.00
CA THR A 25 -9.88 -12.19 7.25
C THR A 25 -11.19 -12.50 7.97
N ALA A 26 -12.19 -12.96 7.21
CA ALA A 26 -13.53 -13.24 7.76
C ALA A 26 -13.54 -14.35 8.81
N ASP A 27 -12.64 -15.33 8.69
CA ASP A 27 -12.44 -16.39 9.71
C ASP A 27 -11.68 -15.91 10.96
N GLY A 28 -11.16 -14.67 10.93
CA GLY A 28 -10.42 -14.05 12.02
C GLY A 28 -8.99 -14.55 12.20
N ARG A 29 -8.51 -15.50 11.38
CA ARG A 29 -7.23 -16.20 11.55
C ARG A 29 -6.02 -15.47 11.01
N HIS A 30 -6.22 -14.58 10.02
CA HIS A 30 -5.10 -13.92 9.34
C HIS A 30 -5.21 -12.40 9.39
N ALA A 31 -4.08 -11.74 9.55
CA ALA A 31 -3.93 -10.37 9.09
C ALA A 31 -3.69 -10.37 7.58
N ALA A 32 -4.37 -9.51 6.86
CA ALA A 32 -4.22 -9.37 5.42
C ALA A 32 -3.62 -8.01 5.06
N ALA A 33 -2.69 -8.00 4.11
CA ALA A 33 -2.14 -6.80 3.49
C ALA A 33 -2.24 -6.92 1.98
N ALA A 34 -2.72 -5.87 1.30
CA ALA A 34 -2.63 -5.75 -0.14
C ALA A 34 -1.97 -4.43 -0.53
N TYR A 35 -1.19 -4.45 -1.60
CA TYR A 35 -0.60 -3.28 -2.19
C TYR A 35 -0.68 -3.34 -3.71
N PHE A 36 -1.21 -2.30 -4.34
CA PHE A 36 -1.26 -2.22 -5.79
C PHE A 36 -0.65 -0.93 -6.34
N ILE A 37 -0.17 -1.03 -7.57
CA ILE A 37 0.30 0.10 -8.38
C ILE A 37 -0.62 0.25 -9.59
N MET A 38 -1.02 1.50 -9.84
CA MET A 38 -1.55 1.95 -11.12
C MET A 38 -0.60 2.96 -11.76
N GLY A 39 -0.65 3.08 -13.08
CA GLY A 39 0.22 3.97 -13.86
C GLY A 39 -0.49 4.56 -15.05
N ARG A 40 -0.30 5.88 -15.32
CA ARG A 40 -0.80 6.57 -16.52
C ARG A 40 0.29 6.80 -17.56
N SER A 41 1.54 7.01 -17.14
CA SER A 41 2.68 7.17 -18.03
C SER A 41 3.32 5.83 -18.41
N GLU A 42 4.03 5.79 -19.51
CA GLU A 42 4.78 4.63 -19.97
C GLU A 42 5.78 4.14 -18.91
N ASN A 43 6.57 5.06 -18.33
CA ASN A 43 7.53 4.75 -17.28
C ASN A 43 6.84 4.17 -16.02
N SER A 44 5.68 4.71 -15.61
CA SER A 44 4.93 4.20 -14.47
C SER A 44 4.31 2.82 -14.72
N ARG A 45 4.01 2.46 -15.97
CA ARG A 45 3.48 1.15 -16.38
C ARG A 45 4.56 0.09 -16.59
N ASN A 46 5.82 0.51 -16.78
CA ASN A 46 6.96 -0.38 -16.99
C ASN A 46 7.48 -0.99 -15.69
N ARG A 47 6.58 -1.60 -14.88
CA ARG A 47 6.92 -2.18 -13.57
C ARG A 47 6.27 -3.53 -13.36
N ILE A 48 6.98 -4.38 -12.63
CA ILE A 48 6.49 -5.64 -12.07
C ILE A 48 6.90 -5.76 -10.61
N PHE A 49 6.19 -6.57 -9.85
CA PHE A 49 6.60 -7.03 -8.53
C PHE A 49 7.35 -8.35 -8.65
N VAL A 50 8.47 -8.45 -7.97
CA VAL A 50 9.25 -9.68 -7.83
C VAL A 50 9.48 -10.00 -6.36
N PRO A 51 9.38 -11.29 -5.95
CA PRO A 51 9.71 -11.70 -4.58
C PRO A 51 11.19 -11.45 -4.27
N VAL A 52 11.48 -10.94 -3.06
CA VAL A 52 12.84 -10.77 -2.55
C VAL A 52 12.85 -11.09 -1.05
N GLY A 53 13.46 -12.20 -0.66
CA GLY A 53 13.44 -12.68 0.73
C GLY A 53 12.01 -12.86 1.24
N ARG A 54 11.68 -12.20 2.37
CA ARG A 54 10.31 -12.21 2.94
C ARG A 54 9.46 -11.04 2.46
N GLY A 55 9.88 -10.29 1.44
CA GLY A 55 9.17 -9.14 0.90
C GLY A 55 9.10 -9.17 -0.62
N ILE A 56 8.84 -8.01 -1.21
CA ILE A 56 8.85 -7.82 -2.66
C ILE A 56 9.62 -6.56 -3.04
N ARG A 57 10.07 -6.52 -4.30
CA ARG A 57 10.68 -5.35 -4.92
C ARG A 57 9.97 -5.02 -6.23
N THR A 58 9.91 -3.74 -6.56
CA THR A 58 9.57 -3.31 -7.92
C THR A 58 10.79 -3.51 -8.83
N GLN A 59 10.52 -3.92 -10.07
CA GLN A 59 11.53 -4.06 -11.13
C GLN A 59 10.96 -3.51 -12.43
N ALA A 60 11.80 -2.97 -13.30
CA ALA A 60 11.37 -2.66 -14.66
C ALA A 60 10.98 -3.95 -15.38
N TYR A 61 9.83 -3.95 -16.06
CA TYR A 61 9.43 -5.04 -16.94
C TYR A 61 10.36 -5.10 -18.16
N ASP A 62 10.59 -3.96 -18.79
CA ASP A 62 11.56 -3.79 -19.86
C ASP A 62 12.67 -2.82 -19.39
N PRO A 63 13.87 -3.33 -19.03
CA PRO A 63 14.98 -2.49 -18.58
C PRO A 63 15.45 -1.47 -19.62
N ALA A 64 15.28 -1.76 -20.93
CA ALA A 64 15.69 -0.83 -22.00
C ALA A 64 14.80 0.44 -22.04
N ARG A 65 13.61 0.38 -21.46
CA ARG A 65 12.64 1.50 -21.40
C ARG A 65 12.66 2.22 -20.05
N LEU A 66 13.60 1.89 -19.15
CA LEU A 66 13.75 2.52 -17.86
C LEU A 66 14.44 3.87 -17.99
N VAL A 67 13.69 4.96 -17.82
CA VAL A 67 14.22 6.33 -17.97
C VAL A 67 14.82 6.83 -16.64
N ASP A 68 14.07 6.72 -15.54
CA ASP A 68 14.50 7.14 -14.19
C ASP A 68 14.04 6.10 -13.15
N PRO A 69 14.97 5.42 -12.47
CA PRO A 69 14.64 4.43 -11.46
C PRO A 69 14.23 5.04 -10.11
N SER A 70 14.54 6.31 -9.84
CA SER A 70 14.53 6.88 -8.48
C SER A 70 13.17 6.80 -7.76
N LEU A 71 12.05 6.98 -8.48
CA LEU A 71 10.70 6.94 -7.91
C LEU A 71 9.94 5.64 -8.24
N ILE A 72 10.57 4.71 -8.98
CA ILE A 72 9.87 3.51 -9.45
C ILE A 72 10.51 2.19 -8.99
N ILE A 73 11.79 2.19 -8.62
CA ILE A 73 12.50 1.00 -8.13
C ILE A 73 12.74 1.09 -6.63
N TYR A 74 11.97 0.33 -5.86
CA TYR A 74 12.03 0.29 -4.39
C TYR A 74 11.51 -1.07 -3.89
N ALA A 75 11.58 -1.32 -2.59
CA ALA A 75 10.99 -2.49 -1.95
C ALA A 75 9.64 -2.09 -1.30
N PRO A 76 8.49 -2.33 -1.95
CA PRO A 76 7.19 -1.96 -1.38
C PRO A 76 6.87 -2.70 -0.09
N VAL A 77 7.38 -3.93 0.08
CA VAL A 77 7.14 -4.75 1.26
C VAL A 77 8.44 -5.23 1.84
N ARG A 78 8.66 -4.95 3.13
CA ARG A 78 9.76 -5.50 3.93
C ARG A 78 9.22 -6.06 5.24
N VAL A 79 9.89 -7.07 5.76
CA VAL A 79 9.54 -7.71 7.04
C VAL A 79 10.69 -7.55 8.02
N LEU A 80 10.36 -7.09 9.23
CA LEU A 80 11.29 -7.02 10.36
C LEU A 80 10.67 -7.78 11.55
N ASN A 81 11.24 -8.93 11.90
CA ASN A 81 10.70 -9.82 12.93
C ASN A 81 9.22 -10.18 12.69
N ASN A 82 8.32 -9.73 13.57
CA ASN A 82 6.86 -9.88 13.50
C ASN A 82 6.14 -8.68 12.84
N MET A 83 6.89 -7.76 12.25
CA MET A 83 6.38 -6.55 11.62
C MET A 83 6.44 -6.66 10.10
N THR A 84 5.34 -6.32 9.42
CA THR A 84 5.27 -6.20 7.96
C THR A 84 5.04 -4.74 7.58
N ILE A 85 5.96 -4.17 6.82
CA ILE A 85 5.93 -2.80 6.32
C ILE A 85 5.48 -2.83 4.87
N VAL A 86 4.52 -1.98 4.50
CA VAL A 86 3.99 -1.85 3.13
C VAL A 86 3.96 -0.38 2.75
N THR A 87 4.57 0.02 1.64
CA THR A 87 4.56 1.43 1.19
C THR A 87 4.57 1.57 -0.34
N ASN A 88 4.31 2.79 -0.81
CA ASN A 88 4.35 3.10 -2.24
C ASN A 88 5.68 3.70 -2.73
N GLY A 89 6.75 3.63 -1.94
CA GLY A 89 8.04 4.23 -2.32
C GLY A 89 9.19 3.79 -1.43
N ASP A 90 10.33 4.43 -1.57
CA ASP A 90 11.58 4.15 -0.83
C ASP A 90 11.52 4.46 0.68
N GLN A 91 10.45 5.11 1.15
CA GLN A 91 10.22 5.26 2.60
C GLN A 91 10.05 3.93 3.33
N THR A 92 9.85 2.80 2.63
CA THR A 92 9.91 1.45 3.23
C THR A 92 11.23 1.25 3.97
N ASP A 93 12.34 1.61 3.33
CA ASP A 93 13.67 1.47 3.93
C ASP A 93 13.86 2.43 5.11
N THR A 94 13.31 3.65 5.02
CA THR A 94 13.32 4.62 6.12
C THR A 94 12.59 4.08 7.34
N ILE A 95 11.40 3.50 7.17
CA ILE A 95 10.62 2.88 8.26
C ILE A 95 11.39 1.67 8.81
N TYR A 96 11.88 0.78 7.93
CA TYR A 96 12.60 -0.42 8.33
C TYR A 96 13.82 -0.09 9.19
N GLU A 97 14.68 0.84 8.77
CA GLU A 97 15.87 1.24 9.52
C GLU A 97 15.51 2.02 10.80
N GLY A 98 14.44 2.82 10.78
CA GLY A 98 13.93 3.48 11.98
C GLY A 98 13.48 2.47 13.03
N LEU A 99 12.67 1.48 12.65
CA LEU A 99 12.20 0.42 13.56
C LEU A 99 13.37 -0.42 14.11
N ARG A 100 14.40 -0.71 13.30
CA ARG A 100 15.63 -1.38 13.77
C ARG A 100 16.38 -0.58 14.83
N GLN A 101 16.27 0.74 14.81
CA GLN A 101 16.86 1.68 15.77
C GLN A 101 15.94 1.95 16.98
N GLY A 102 14.79 1.25 17.10
CA GLY A 102 13.83 1.46 18.18
C GLY A 102 12.95 2.71 18.04
N LYS A 103 12.91 3.34 16.85
CA LYS A 103 12.00 4.45 16.56
C LYS A 103 10.60 3.92 16.22
N THR A 104 9.60 4.74 16.42
CA THR A 104 8.26 4.48 15.87
C THR A 104 8.21 4.78 14.36
N MET A 105 7.16 4.31 13.66
CA MET A 105 6.94 4.63 12.24
C MET A 105 6.84 6.13 12.02
N GLU A 106 6.11 6.86 12.88
CA GLU A 106 5.98 8.32 12.80
C GLU A 106 7.30 9.04 12.97
N GLN A 107 8.13 8.57 13.93
CA GLN A 107 9.46 9.14 14.15
C GLN A 107 10.38 8.93 12.93
N ALA A 108 10.33 7.76 12.33
CA ALA A 108 11.07 7.45 11.11
C ALA A 108 10.61 8.33 9.94
N LEU A 109 9.30 8.49 9.76
CA LEU A 109 8.71 9.27 8.67
C LEU A 109 8.87 10.79 8.81
N ARG A 110 9.33 11.32 9.95
CA ARG A 110 9.61 12.76 10.11
C ARG A 110 10.68 13.29 9.15
N THR A 111 11.54 12.42 8.65
CA THR A 111 12.59 12.75 7.68
C THR A 111 12.12 12.67 6.22
N ARG A 112 10.86 12.33 6.00
CA ARG A 112 10.28 12.13 4.66
C ARG A 112 9.14 13.12 4.41
N GLU A 113 8.91 13.38 3.13
CA GLU A 113 7.79 14.15 2.62
C GLU A 113 7.13 13.39 1.47
N PHE A 114 6.17 13.98 0.79
CA PHE A 114 5.62 13.49 -0.46
C PHE A 114 6.70 13.36 -1.56
N GLU A 115 6.39 12.77 -2.71
CA GLU A 115 7.35 12.63 -3.81
C GLU A 115 7.58 14.00 -4.49
N PRO A 116 8.83 14.32 -4.92
CA PRO A 116 9.17 15.61 -5.54
C PRO A 116 8.78 15.69 -7.02
N ASP A 117 7.60 15.17 -7.38
CA ASP A 117 7.08 15.05 -8.74
C ASP A 117 6.04 16.12 -9.06
N ALA A 118 6.43 17.40 -9.00
CA ALA A 118 5.54 18.51 -9.36
C ALA A 118 4.88 18.28 -10.74
N PRO A 119 3.61 18.65 -10.94
CA PRO A 119 2.71 19.35 -9.99
C PRO A 119 1.91 18.39 -9.08
N ASN A 120 2.07 17.08 -9.19
CA ASN A 120 1.24 16.11 -8.47
C ASN A 120 1.63 15.99 -7.00
N TYR A 121 2.94 16.15 -6.68
CA TYR A 121 3.47 15.90 -5.33
C TYR A 121 2.89 14.63 -4.73
N THR A 122 3.10 13.51 -5.44
CA THR A 122 2.50 12.20 -5.15
C THR A 122 2.60 11.86 -3.65
N PRO A 123 1.48 11.62 -2.99
CA PRO A 123 1.49 11.26 -1.57
C PRO A 123 2.27 9.98 -1.30
N ARG A 124 3.04 9.95 -0.22
CA ARG A 124 3.64 8.72 0.31
C ARG A 124 2.67 8.09 1.29
N ILE A 125 2.19 6.91 0.96
CA ILE A 125 1.33 6.10 1.83
C ILE A 125 2.11 4.94 2.41
N SER A 126 1.85 4.62 3.68
CA SER A 126 2.54 3.56 4.40
C SER A 126 1.58 2.78 5.27
N GLY A 127 1.83 1.48 5.42
CA GLY A 127 1.18 0.57 6.35
C GLY A 127 2.23 -0.18 7.16
N LEU A 128 1.93 -0.43 8.43
CA LEU A 128 2.75 -1.24 9.33
C LEU A 128 1.83 -2.19 10.10
N ILE A 129 1.97 -3.49 9.86
CA ILE A 129 1.29 -4.54 10.65
C ILE A 129 2.26 -5.01 11.72
N MET A 130 1.78 -5.12 12.96
CA MET A 130 2.53 -5.61 14.11
C MET A 130 1.75 -6.79 14.72
N ARG A 131 2.23 -8.03 14.47
CA ARG A 131 1.63 -9.25 15.03
C ARG A 131 2.15 -9.48 16.44
N GLN A 132 1.25 -9.81 17.36
CA GLN A 132 1.59 -10.14 18.75
C GLN A 132 0.53 -11.07 19.34
N ASP A 133 0.97 -12.15 20.00
CA ASP A 133 0.16 -13.03 20.83
C ASP A 133 -1.16 -13.52 20.18
N GLY A 134 -1.09 -14.01 18.94
CA GLY A 134 -2.26 -14.50 18.20
C GLY A 134 -3.19 -13.40 17.67
N ASP A 135 -2.79 -12.13 17.80
CA ASP A 135 -3.52 -10.96 17.32
C ASP A 135 -2.57 -10.01 16.58
N PHE A 136 -3.08 -8.87 16.12
CA PHE A 136 -2.28 -7.82 15.49
C PHE A 136 -2.90 -6.44 15.68
N THR A 137 -2.04 -5.44 15.64
CA THR A 137 -2.40 -4.05 15.44
C THR A 137 -1.79 -3.56 14.13
N PHE A 138 -2.29 -2.47 13.58
CA PHE A 138 -1.66 -1.87 12.42
C PHE A 138 -1.78 -0.35 12.43
N MET A 139 -0.86 0.27 11.69
CA MET A 139 -0.85 1.70 11.47
C MET A 139 -0.88 1.97 9.96
N MET A 140 -1.53 3.07 9.57
CA MET A 140 -1.46 3.63 8.22
C MET A 140 -1.03 5.09 8.31
N SER A 141 -0.27 5.56 7.32
CA SER A 141 0.20 6.94 7.27
C SER A 141 0.13 7.48 5.85
N ILE A 142 -0.09 8.79 5.75
CA ILE A 142 0.03 9.55 4.50
C ILE A 142 0.86 10.81 4.74
N LEU A 143 1.83 11.04 3.87
CA LEU A 143 2.60 12.28 3.74
C LEU A 143 2.18 12.90 2.41
N LYS A 144 1.57 14.08 2.44
CA LYS A 144 1.07 14.75 1.24
C LYS A 144 1.33 16.24 1.26
N SER A 145 1.32 16.85 0.09
CA SER A 145 1.37 18.29 -0.05
C SER A 145 0.16 18.96 0.65
N ASP A 146 0.40 20.08 1.29
CA ASP A 146 -0.63 20.94 1.83
C ASP A 146 -1.16 21.86 0.71
N ASP A 147 -2.34 21.52 0.20
CA ASP A 147 -3.03 22.25 -0.86
C ASP A 147 -2.20 22.46 -2.15
N GLY A 148 -1.44 21.45 -2.56
CA GLY A 148 -0.60 21.49 -3.76
C GLY A 148 0.70 22.29 -3.62
N ARG A 149 1.05 22.72 -2.42
CA ARG A 149 2.28 23.46 -2.13
C ARG A 149 3.49 22.52 -2.02
N GLY A 150 4.55 22.81 -2.75
CA GLY A 150 5.78 22.01 -2.73
C GLY A 150 6.66 22.19 -1.49
N ASP A 151 6.37 23.21 -0.66
CA ASP A 151 7.13 23.58 0.54
C ASP A 151 6.43 23.23 1.85
N ALA A 152 5.26 22.61 1.81
CA ALA A 152 4.45 22.27 2.97
C ALA A 152 3.94 20.84 2.93
N CYS A 153 4.24 20.06 3.97
CA CYS A 153 3.86 18.64 4.07
C CYS A 153 2.89 18.40 5.23
N VAL A 154 1.71 17.88 4.91
CA VAL A 154 0.76 17.32 5.88
C VAL A 154 1.15 15.88 6.19
N ARG A 155 1.20 15.52 7.47
CA ARG A 155 1.50 14.18 7.99
C ARG A 155 0.33 13.68 8.81
N GLN A 156 -0.26 12.58 8.41
CA GLN A 156 -1.35 11.93 9.14
C GLN A 156 -0.96 10.47 9.41
N THR A 157 -1.22 10.00 10.62
CA THR A 157 -1.05 8.60 11.01
C THR A 157 -2.31 8.13 11.72
N PHE A 158 -2.75 6.93 11.40
CA PHE A 158 -3.93 6.26 11.92
C PHE A 158 -3.51 4.93 12.52
N ALA A 159 -3.88 4.68 13.77
CA ALA A 159 -3.60 3.42 14.47
C ALA A 159 -4.91 2.64 14.68
N TYR A 160 -4.85 1.34 14.46
CA TYR A 160 -6.00 0.44 14.57
C TYR A 160 -5.66 -0.77 15.44
N GLU A 161 -6.53 -1.01 16.39
CA GLU A 161 -6.50 -2.13 17.34
C GLU A 161 -7.83 -2.87 17.28
N ASN A 162 -7.87 -4.11 17.76
CA ASN A 162 -9.09 -4.92 17.84
C ASN A 162 -9.83 -4.99 16.48
N VAL A 163 -9.11 -5.29 15.41
CA VAL A 163 -9.63 -5.31 14.05
C VAL A 163 -10.69 -6.39 13.91
N LEU A 164 -11.91 -5.99 13.52
CA LEU A 164 -13.04 -6.92 13.39
C LEU A 164 -12.82 -7.91 12.22
N PRO A 165 -13.15 -9.20 12.38
CA PRO A 165 -13.11 -10.15 11.29
C PRO A 165 -13.93 -9.70 10.07
N GLY A 166 -13.40 -9.94 8.88
CA GLY A 166 -14.03 -9.57 7.61
C GLY A 166 -14.03 -8.07 7.32
N THR A 167 -13.11 -7.30 7.94
CA THR A 167 -13.00 -5.85 7.72
C THR A 167 -11.58 -5.40 7.45
N ALA A 168 -11.46 -4.29 6.71
CA ALA A 168 -10.18 -3.68 6.38
C ALA A 168 -10.25 -2.14 6.37
N ARG A 169 -9.07 -1.54 6.28
CA ARG A 169 -8.86 -0.12 5.98
C ARG A 169 -8.12 0.02 4.67
N PHE A 170 -8.61 0.92 3.81
CA PHE A 170 -8.05 1.20 2.51
C PHE A 170 -7.57 2.65 2.44
N ILE A 171 -6.28 2.85 2.17
CA ILE A 171 -5.66 4.15 1.91
C ILE A 171 -5.07 4.15 0.51
N HIS A 172 -5.17 5.27 -0.19
CA HIS A 172 -4.66 5.41 -1.56
C HIS A 172 -4.08 6.80 -1.80
N THR A 173 -3.33 6.98 -2.90
CA THR A 173 -2.61 8.23 -3.10
C THR A 173 -3.49 9.36 -3.60
N TYR A 174 -4.51 9.08 -4.44
CA TYR A 174 -5.32 10.09 -5.11
C TYR A 174 -6.82 9.83 -4.95
N GLN A 175 -7.60 10.89 -4.77
CA GLN A 175 -9.08 10.80 -4.76
C GLN A 175 -9.64 10.33 -6.10
N GLY A 176 -8.94 10.59 -7.21
CA GLY A 176 -9.37 10.24 -8.55
C GLY A 176 -8.47 10.82 -9.62
N ASN A 177 -8.95 10.81 -10.86
CA ASN A 177 -8.27 11.44 -11.98
C ASN A 177 -8.26 12.97 -11.83
N GLY A 178 -7.25 13.59 -12.43
CA GLY A 178 -7.09 15.05 -12.45
C GLY A 178 -5.76 15.48 -13.06
N SER A 179 -5.59 16.78 -13.20
CA SER A 179 -4.34 17.42 -13.60
C SER A 179 -4.24 18.80 -12.94
N PRO A 180 -3.50 18.95 -11.83
CA PRO A 180 -2.81 17.88 -11.08
C PRO A 180 -3.78 16.87 -10.46
N LEU A 181 -3.23 15.69 -10.05
CA LEU A 181 -3.98 14.65 -9.38
C LEU A 181 -4.34 15.10 -7.95
N PRO A 182 -5.63 15.05 -7.54
CA PRO A 182 -6.03 15.45 -6.19
C PRO A 182 -5.56 14.38 -5.16
N SER A 183 -4.78 14.80 -4.17
CA SER A 183 -4.31 13.92 -3.10
C SER A 183 -5.48 13.35 -2.28
N PHE A 184 -5.34 12.10 -1.82
CA PHE A 184 -6.28 11.50 -0.88
C PHE A 184 -6.50 12.38 0.36
N ALA A 185 -7.75 12.45 0.83
CA ALA A 185 -8.14 13.24 1.99
C ALA A 185 -9.07 12.42 2.91
N GLY A 186 -8.99 12.71 4.20
CA GLY A 186 -9.77 12.03 5.22
C GLY A 186 -9.03 10.85 5.84
N GLU A 187 -9.81 9.97 6.47
CA GLU A 187 -9.33 8.73 7.08
C GLU A 187 -9.31 7.58 6.06
N PRO A 188 -8.44 6.56 6.22
CA PRO A 188 -8.51 5.34 5.45
C PRO A 188 -9.92 4.76 5.42
N GLU A 189 -10.42 4.43 4.22
CA GLU A 189 -11.79 3.96 4.04
C GLU A 189 -12.03 2.65 4.78
N TYR A 190 -13.14 2.56 5.51
CA TYR A 190 -13.56 1.33 6.19
C TYR A 190 -14.28 0.42 5.20
N THR A 191 -13.72 -0.76 4.94
CA THR A 191 -14.25 -1.70 3.94
C THR A 191 -14.48 -3.09 4.52
N ASP A 192 -15.23 -3.91 3.79
CA ASP A 192 -15.17 -5.36 3.98
C ASP A 192 -13.84 -5.95 3.45
N LEU A 193 -13.58 -7.20 3.83
CA LEU A 193 -12.49 -8.03 3.31
C LEU A 193 -13.04 -9.45 3.09
N PRO A 194 -13.69 -9.72 1.94
CA PRO A 194 -14.47 -10.94 1.73
C PRO A 194 -13.65 -12.16 1.29
N GLY A 195 -12.42 -12.01 0.82
CA GLY A 195 -11.61 -13.11 0.30
C GLY A 195 -11.27 -14.15 1.38
N ALA A 196 -11.44 -15.43 1.07
CA ALA A 196 -11.10 -16.54 1.96
C ALA A 196 -9.58 -16.83 1.96
N ASP A 197 -8.90 -16.51 0.87
CA ASP A 197 -7.46 -16.68 0.68
C ASP A 197 -6.84 -15.50 -0.09
N PRO A 198 -5.49 -15.43 -0.20
CA PRO A 198 -4.82 -14.36 -0.93
C PRO A 198 -5.17 -14.31 -2.43
N ALA A 199 -5.49 -15.45 -3.05
CA ALA A 199 -5.81 -15.50 -4.47
C ALA A 199 -7.19 -14.88 -4.74
N GLU A 200 -8.22 -15.24 -3.97
CA GLU A 200 -9.55 -14.64 -4.06
C GLU A 200 -9.52 -13.14 -3.80
N THR A 201 -8.77 -12.69 -2.78
CA THR A 201 -8.60 -11.27 -2.48
C THR A 201 -7.86 -10.55 -3.61
N ALA A 202 -6.84 -11.16 -4.19
CA ALA A 202 -6.12 -10.58 -5.33
C ALA A 202 -7.03 -10.47 -6.57
N ASP A 203 -7.80 -11.49 -6.87
CA ASP A 203 -8.72 -11.50 -8.00
C ASP A 203 -9.82 -10.42 -7.83
N LEU A 204 -10.36 -10.29 -6.61
CA LEU A 204 -11.32 -9.23 -6.30
C LEU A 204 -10.71 -7.84 -6.51
N ILE A 205 -9.54 -7.56 -5.94
CA ILE A 205 -8.87 -6.26 -6.10
C ILE A 205 -8.56 -6.01 -7.57
N TRP A 206 -7.90 -6.97 -8.24
CA TRP A 206 -7.48 -6.83 -9.62
C TRP A 206 -8.64 -6.56 -10.58
N LYS A 207 -9.76 -7.26 -10.41
CA LYS A 207 -10.96 -7.10 -11.24
C LYS A 207 -11.62 -5.73 -11.08
N ASN A 208 -11.54 -5.13 -9.88
CA ASN A 208 -12.19 -3.85 -9.58
C ASN A 208 -11.27 -2.62 -9.77
N LEU A 209 -10.00 -2.81 -10.11
CA LEU A 209 -9.13 -1.74 -10.57
C LEU A 209 -9.34 -1.49 -12.07
N ASN A 210 -9.30 -0.20 -12.47
CA ASN A 210 -9.38 0.18 -13.90
C ASN A 210 -8.34 -0.60 -14.72
N GLU A 211 -8.79 -1.31 -15.75
CA GLU A 211 -8.00 -2.27 -16.51
C GLU A 211 -6.82 -1.62 -17.26
N GLU A 212 -7.00 -0.42 -17.78
CA GLU A 212 -5.95 0.28 -18.52
C GLU A 212 -4.81 0.72 -17.60
N ASN A 213 -5.16 1.13 -16.39
CA ASN A 213 -4.23 1.77 -15.46
C ASN A 213 -3.58 0.81 -14.45
N ARG A 214 -4.19 -0.35 -14.14
CA ARG A 214 -3.59 -1.34 -13.22
C ARG A 214 -2.27 -1.87 -13.76
N VAL A 215 -1.27 -2.02 -12.88
CA VAL A 215 0.10 -2.42 -13.26
C VAL A 215 0.52 -3.68 -12.51
N SER A 216 0.52 -3.65 -11.18
CA SER A 216 0.90 -4.79 -10.34
C SER A 216 0.13 -4.77 -9.04
N LEU A 217 -0.12 -5.94 -8.49
CA LEU A 217 -0.79 -6.19 -7.22
C LEU A 217 -0.03 -7.25 -6.42
N PHE A 218 0.11 -7.02 -5.14
CA PHE A 218 0.60 -7.97 -4.14
C PHE A 218 -0.46 -8.12 -3.06
N VAL A 219 -0.74 -9.36 -2.63
CA VAL A 219 -1.58 -9.68 -1.49
C VAL A 219 -0.84 -10.68 -0.60
N ARG A 220 -0.88 -10.46 0.71
CA ARG A 220 -0.30 -11.33 1.75
C ARG A 220 -1.32 -11.61 2.82
N TYR A 221 -1.47 -12.86 3.19
CA TYR A 221 -2.09 -13.28 4.44
C TYR A 221 -1.01 -13.73 5.42
N ILE A 222 -1.16 -13.32 6.68
CA ILE A 222 -0.24 -13.63 7.78
C ILE A 222 -1.06 -14.39 8.82
N ASP A 223 -0.78 -15.67 9.01
CA ASP A 223 -1.41 -16.46 10.08
C ASP A 223 -1.03 -15.87 11.43
N LEU A 224 -2.03 -15.57 12.26
CA LEU A 224 -1.83 -14.86 13.51
C LEU A 224 -1.16 -15.72 14.57
N GLU A 225 -1.37 -17.05 14.56
CA GLU A 225 -0.75 -17.99 15.50
C GLU A 225 0.69 -18.29 15.11
N SER A 226 0.91 -18.81 13.90
CA SER A 226 2.24 -19.26 13.46
C SER A 226 3.14 -18.12 12.96
N GLY A 227 2.55 -17.09 12.37
CA GLY A 227 3.25 -16.03 11.64
C GLY A 227 3.67 -16.45 10.23
N ASP A 228 3.21 -17.61 9.75
CA ASP A 228 3.41 -18.03 8.37
C ASP A 228 2.71 -17.10 7.40
N THR A 229 3.23 -16.97 6.20
CA THR A 229 2.69 -16.06 5.20
C THR A 229 2.37 -16.79 3.92
N GLU A 230 1.23 -16.45 3.33
CA GLU A 230 0.85 -16.84 1.99
C GLU A 230 0.72 -15.58 1.11
N ASP A 231 1.38 -15.60 -0.05
CA ASP A 231 1.49 -14.44 -0.94
C ASP A 231 0.89 -14.72 -2.32
N ARG A 232 0.23 -13.70 -2.89
CA ARG A 232 -0.19 -13.69 -4.28
C ARG A 232 0.31 -12.42 -4.97
N ILE A 233 0.93 -12.57 -6.16
CA ILE A 233 1.35 -11.46 -7.02
C ILE A 233 0.62 -11.57 -8.35
N ILE A 234 0.10 -10.43 -8.84
CA ILE A 234 -0.40 -10.27 -10.20
C ILE A 234 0.36 -9.12 -10.85
N ASN A 235 0.94 -9.36 -12.00
CA ASN A 235 1.58 -8.35 -12.84
C ASN A 235 0.88 -8.31 -14.20
N LYS A 236 0.56 -7.11 -14.70
CA LYS A 236 -0.11 -6.96 -16.02
C LYS A 236 0.80 -7.37 -17.17
N ASN A 237 2.10 -7.16 -17.02
CA ASN A 237 3.10 -7.34 -18.06
C ASN A 237 3.87 -8.68 -17.96
N VAL A 238 3.28 -9.72 -17.38
CA VAL A 238 3.90 -11.07 -17.27
C VAL A 238 2.95 -12.11 -17.75
#